data_6edf2e5f1fea2bde661826973488e90a
#
_entry.id   6edf2e5f1fea2bde661826973488e90a
#
_cell.length_a   1.000
_cell.length_b   1.000
_cell.length_c   1.000
_cell.angle_alpha   90.00
_cell.angle_beta   90.00
_cell.angle_gamma   90.00
#
_symmetry.space_group_name_H-M   'P 1'
#
loop_
_entity.id
_entity.type
_entity.pdbx_description
1 polymer ?
#
loop_
_entity_poly.entity_id
_entity_poly.type
_entity_poly.pdbx_seq_one_letter_code
_entity_poly.pdbx_strand_id
1 'polypeptide(L)'
;MSEYFFTSESVSEGHPDKLADQVSDSILDAILEQDPTARVAAETLANTGLVVLAGEITTTANVDYIKVARDAIKRIGYDNTEYGIDYKGCAVLVAYDKQSPDIAQGVDGAHDDPLDQGAGDQGIMFGYACNETPQLMPLPIWLSHRIVERQSQLRKDGRLPWLRPDAKSQVTIKYENGKPSAIDTVVLSTQHAPEMELKDIREAVIEEIIKPTLPKELIKGDIKYLVNPTGRFVIGGPQGDCGLTGRKIIVDTYGGAAPHGGGAFSGKDPSKVDRSAAYAGRYVAKNIVAAGLADRCLVQISYAIGVAQPTSIMVETYGTGKVSNEVLTALVREHFDLRPKGIVKMLDLLRPIYTKTAAYGHFGRDEPEFTWEAINKAAALKASV
;
A
#
# COMPACT_ATOMS: atom_id res chain seq x y z
N MET A 1 15.99 -6.39 -30.18
CA MET A 1 15.94 -6.46 -28.70
C MET A 1 15.36 -5.14 -28.21
N SER A 2 14.26 -5.18 -27.48
CA SER A 2 13.69 -3.96 -26.87
C SER A 2 14.42 -3.70 -25.56
N GLU A 3 15.03 -2.52 -25.44
CA GLU A 3 15.64 -2.03 -24.23
C GLU A 3 14.87 -0.82 -23.75
N TYR A 4 14.57 -0.74 -22.44
CA TYR A 4 13.94 0.42 -21.82
C TYR A 4 14.28 0.50 -20.34
N PHE A 5 14.06 1.68 -19.77
CA PHE A 5 14.21 1.91 -18.32
C PHE A 5 12.84 2.13 -17.69
N PHE A 6 12.64 1.56 -16.51
CA PHE A 6 11.43 1.79 -15.75
C PHE A 6 11.78 2.14 -14.29
N THR A 7 11.08 3.12 -13.74
CA THR A 7 11.36 3.68 -12.44
C THR A 7 10.13 3.65 -11.57
N SER A 8 10.30 3.24 -10.32
CA SER A 8 9.29 3.42 -9.26
C SER A 8 9.89 4.12 -8.06
N GLU A 9 9.03 4.74 -7.26
CA GLU A 9 9.41 5.38 -6.00
C GLU A 9 8.62 4.83 -4.83
N SER A 10 9.16 4.98 -3.63
CA SER A 10 8.49 4.71 -2.37
C SER A 10 8.87 5.75 -1.33
N VAL A 11 8.12 5.78 -0.24
CA VAL A 11 8.35 6.68 0.88
C VAL A 11 8.36 5.90 2.19
N SER A 12 9.11 6.42 3.18
CA SER A 12 9.18 5.80 4.51
C SER A 12 7.89 5.98 5.31
N GLU A 13 7.78 5.26 6.41
CA GLU A 13 6.68 5.40 7.38
C GLU A 13 6.56 6.82 7.95
N GLY A 14 7.65 7.60 7.96
CA GLY A 14 7.69 8.98 8.47
C GLY A 14 7.40 10.05 7.42
N HIS A 15 7.19 9.69 6.16
CA HIS A 15 6.70 10.64 5.16
C HIS A 15 5.33 11.20 5.59
N PRO A 16 5.04 12.50 5.42
CA PRO A 16 3.79 13.11 5.91
C PRO A 16 2.52 12.39 5.47
N ASP A 17 2.41 12.02 4.20
CA ASP A 17 1.25 11.29 3.68
C ASP A 17 1.14 9.88 4.30
N LYS A 18 2.28 9.20 4.52
CA LYS A 18 2.26 7.87 5.14
C LYS A 18 2.03 7.93 6.65
N LEU A 19 2.42 9.02 7.31
CA LEU A 19 2.00 9.29 8.69
C LEU A 19 0.47 9.40 8.75
N ALA A 20 -0.15 10.17 7.84
CA ALA A 20 -1.59 10.30 7.76
C ALA A 20 -2.29 8.96 7.50
N ASP A 21 -1.79 8.16 6.55
CA ASP A 21 -2.31 6.81 6.27
C ASP A 21 -2.24 5.90 7.51
N GLN A 22 -1.11 5.91 8.22
CA GLN A 22 -0.93 5.08 9.42
C GLN A 22 -1.83 5.50 10.58
N VAL A 23 -2.08 6.81 10.76
CA VAL A 23 -3.03 7.29 11.76
C VAL A 23 -4.44 6.84 11.40
N SER A 24 -4.86 7.01 10.15
CA SER A 24 -6.19 6.59 9.67
C SER A 24 -6.41 5.08 9.81
N ASP A 25 -5.44 4.25 9.44
CA ASP A 25 -5.54 2.79 9.60
C ASP A 25 -5.42 2.33 11.06
N SER A 26 -4.70 3.06 11.93
CA SER A 26 -4.68 2.77 13.36
C SER A 26 -6.04 3.04 14.02
N ILE A 27 -6.75 4.08 13.57
CA ILE A 27 -8.13 4.36 14.02
C ILE A 27 -9.08 3.26 13.54
N LEU A 28 -8.95 2.85 12.27
CA LEU A 28 -9.74 1.74 11.73
C LEU A 28 -9.53 0.46 12.55
N ASP A 29 -8.29 0.07 12.82
CA ASP A 29 -7.99 -1.14 13.58
C ASP A 29 -8.55 -1.07 15.02
N ALA A 30 -8.40 0.07 15.69
CA ALA A 30 -8.93 0.27 17.05
C ALA A 30 -10.47 0.17 17.10
N ILE A 31 -11.15 0.53 16.02
CA ILE A 31 -12.61 0.35 15.91
C ILE A 31 -12.94 -1.11 15.65
N LEU A 32 -12.26 -1.76 14.67
CA LEU A 32 -12.55 -3.14 14.29
C LEU A 32 -12.28 -4.15 15.41
N GLU A 33 -11.37 -3.86 16.34
CA GLU A 33 -11.15 -4.67 17.55
C GLU A 33 -12.40 -4.79 18.42
N GLN A 34 -13.27 -3.78 18.42
CA GLN A 34 -14.48 -3.72 19.25
C GLN A 34 -15.76 -3.93 18.43
N ASP A 35 -15.75 -3.50 17.16
CA ASP A 35 -16.90 -3.55 16.25
C ASP A 35 -16.46 -3.93 14.83
N PRO A 36 -16.37 -5.24 14.51
CA PRO A 36 -15.92 -5.71 13.20
C PRO A 36 -16.84 -5.28 12.04
N THR A 37 -18.06 -4.86 12.33
CA THR A 37 -19.05 -4.44 11.34
C THR A 37 -19.16 -2.93 11.16
N ALA A 38 -18.33 -2.17 11.85
CA ALA A 38 -18.30 -0.72 11.76
C ALA A 38 -18.12 -0.20 10.32
N ARG A 39 -18.71 0.95 10.05
CA ARG A 39 -18.51 1.69 8.81
C ARG A 39 -17.56 2.83 9.08
N VAL A 40 -16.40 2.80 8.44
CA VAL A 40 -15.30 3.73 8.71
C VAL A 40 -14.75 4.29 7.41
N ALA A 41 -14.70 5.62 7.34
CA ALA A 41 -13.96 6.39 6.36
C ALA A 41 -13.20 7.48 7.12
N ALA A 42 -12.02 7.12 7.66
CA ALA A 42 -11.20 7.98 8.50
C ALA A 42 -10.12 8.66 7.66
N GLU A 43 -10.18 9.97 7.58
CA GLU A 43 -9.22 10.82 6.88
C GLU A 43 -8.36 11.57 7.91
N THR A 44 -7.09 11.76 7.58
CA THR A 44 -6.12 12.47 8.43
C THR A 44 -5.39 13.52 7.61
N LEU A 45 -5.28 14.73 8.16
CA LEU A 45 -4.35 15.75 7.73
C LEU A 45 -3.28 15.91 8.79
N ALA A 46 -2.01 15.95 8.40
CA ALA A 46 -0.88 16.18 9.29
C ALA A 46 -0.04 17.36 8.79
N ASN A 47 0.23 18.33 9.67
CA ASN A 47 1.06 19.48 9.39
C ASN A 47 1.93 19.80 10.63
N THR A 48 2.72 20.87 10.59
CA THR A 48 3.56 21.29 11.72
C THR A 48 2.76 21.36 13.01
N GLY A 49 3.09 20.50 13.99
CA GLY A 49 2.46 20.48 15.31
C GLY A 49 0.96 20.18 15.36
N LEU A 50 0.33 19.77 14.23
CA LEU A 50 -1.10 19.60 14.12
C LEU A 50 -1.48 18.33 13.38
N VAL A 51 -2.49 17.62 13.89
CA VAL A 51 -3.21 16.54 13.21
C VAL A 51 -4.71 16.84 13.25
N VAL A 52 -5.37 16.72 12.11
CA VAL A 52 -6.84 16.82 11.99
C VAL A 52 -7.36 15.45 11.56
N LEU A 53 -8.27 14.90 12.33
CA LEU A 53 -8.99 13.65 12.06
C LEU A 53 -10.40 14.02 11.62
N ALA A 54 -10.77 13.66 10.41
CA ALA A 54 -12.07 13.96 9.82
C ALA A 54 -12.62 12.75 9.05
N GLY A 55 -13.87 12.81 8.64
CA GLY A 55 -14.52 11.74 7.88
C GLY A 55 -15.78 11.23 8.54
N GLU A 56 -16.23 10.04 8.16
CA GLU A 56 -17.49 9.46 8.62
C GLU A 56 -17.24 8.11 9.32
N ILE A 57 -17.77 7.99 10.54
CA ILE A 57 -17.67 6.77 11.34
C ILE A 57 -19.04 6.44 11.94
N THR A 58 -19.53 5.22 11.65
CA THR A 58 -20.70 4.64 12.29
C THR A 58 -20.26 3.36 12.99
N THR A 59 -20.25 3.38 14.33
CA THR A 59 -19.76 2.27 15.14
C THR A 59 -20.39 2.27 16.52
N THR A 60 -20.37 1.09 17.16
CA THR A 60 -20.67 0.91 18.59
C THR A 60 -19.40 0.94 19.46
N ALA A 61 -18.24 0.96 18.85
CA ALA A 61 -16.95 1.01 19.55
C ALA A 61 -16.76 2.34 20.31
N ASN A 62 -16.09 2.27 21.43
CA ASN A 62 -15.66 3.45 22.20
C ASN A 62 -14.14 3.59 22.08
N VAL A 63 -13.68 4.49 21.21
CA VAL A 63 -12.26 4.66 20.90
C VAL A 63 -11.80 6.07 21.29
N ASP A 64 -10.67 6.15 22.01
CA ASP A 64 -9.93 7.40 22.24
C ASP A 64 -9.09 7.71 20.98
N TYR A 65 -9.69 8.41 20.03
CA TYR A 65 -9.05 8.76 18.75
C TYR A 65 -7.77 9.58 18.93
N ILE A 66 -7.73 10.47 19.95
CA ILE A 66 -6.56 11.30 20.25
C ILE A 66 -5.40 10.41 20.69
N LYS A 67 -5.66 9.45 21.58
CA LYS A 67 -4.66 8.50 22.03
C LYS A 67 -4.15 7.63 20.89
N VAL A 68 -5.03 7.09 20.05
CA VAL A 68 -4.65 6.26 18.90
C VAL A 68 -3.75 7.04 17.93
N ALA A 69 -4.11 8.28 17.60
CA ALA A 69 -3.28 9.12 16.74
C ALA A 69 -1.91 9.38 17.33
N ARG A 70 -1.81 9.71 18.62
CA ARG A 70 -0.53 9.93 19.33
C ARG A 70 0.32 8.68 19.36
N ASP A 71 -0.26 7.51 19.62
CA ASP A 71 0.44 6.23 19.64
C ASP A 71 1.00 5.89 18.24
N ALA A 72 0.27 6.18 17.17
CA ALA A 72 0.76 6.03 15.80
C ALA A 72 1.96 6.96 15.51
N ILE A 73 1.85 8.25 15.86
CA ILE A 73 2.92 9.24 15.69
C ILE A 73 4.17 8.81 16.46
N LYS A 74 4.00 8.31 17.71
CA LYS A 74 5.09 7.78 18.54
C LYS A 74 5.76 6.56 17.90
N ARG A 75 4.98 5.60 17.41
CA ARG A 75 5.47 4.37 16.76
C ARG A 75 6.32 4.69 15.53
N ILE A 76 5.93 5.69 14.74
CA ILE A 76 6.67 6.17 13.57
C ILE A 76 8.02 6.76 13.99
N GLY A 77 8.11 7.40 15.18
CA GLY A 77 9.33 7.96 15.71
C GLY A 77 9.35 9.50 15.71
N TYR A 78 8.19 10.14 15.67
CA TYR A 78 8.06 11.56 15.92
C TYR A 78 7.89 11.79 17.43
N ASP A 79 9.00 11.75 18.12
CA ASP A 79 9.11 11.79 19.59
C ASP A 79 9.92 12.98 20.13
N ASN A 80 10.34 13.88 19.23
CA ASN A 80 11.11 15.08 19.53
C ASN A 80 10.48 16.31 18.87
N THR A 81 10.29 17.39 19.63
CA THR A 81 9.75 18.67 19.14
C THR A 81 10.55 19.29 17.99
N GLU A 82 11.85 18.99 17.92
CA GLU A 82 12.72 19.45 16.82
C GLU A 82 12.34 18.87 15.44
N TYR A 83 11.52 17.82 15.42
CA TYR A 83 11.02 17.22 14.18
C TYR A 83 9.78 17.93 13.62
N GLY A 84 9.38 19.05 14.27
CA GLY A 84 8.24 19.86 13.86
C GLY A 84 6.86 19.28 14.21
N ILE A 85 6.80 18.02 14.62
CA ILE A 85 5.66 17.36 15.25
C ILE A 85 6.19 16.33 16.23
N ASP A 86 5.57 16.24 17.41
CA ASP A 86 5.84 15.17 18.37
C ASP A 86 4.54 14.65 18.98
N TYR A 87 4.53 13.38 19.36
CA TYR A 87 3.33 12.71 19.85
C TYR A 87 2.78 13.27 21.16
N LYS A 88 3.60 13.94 21.98
CA LYS A 88 3.17 14.49 23.26
C LYS A 88 2.51 15.86 23.11
N GLY A 89 3.11 16.73 22.28
CA GLY A 89 2.79 18.15 22.20
C GLY A 89 1.91 18.54 21.01
N CYS A 90 1.77 17.70 19.96
CA CYS A 90 0.98 18.06 18.81
C CYS A 90 -0.51 18.25 19.16
N ALA A 91 -1.14 19.23 18.49
CA ALA A 91 -2.60 19.37 18.55
C ALA A 91 -3.26 18.24 17.76
N VAL A 92 -4.33 17.65 18.30
CA VAL A 92 -5.16 16.66 17.59
C VAL A 92 -6.59 17.15 17.63
N LEU A 93 -7.13 17.50 16.46
CA LEU A 93 -8.53 17.91 16.28
C LEU A 93 -9.32 16.72 15.74
N VAL A 94 -10.51 16.50 16.31
CA VAL A 94 -11.41 15.39 15.90
C VAL A 94 -12.71 15.98 15.37
N ALA A 95 -13.04 15.64 14.11
CA ALA A 95 -14.22 16.11 13.39
C ALA A 95 -14.84 14.95 12.58
N TYR A 96 -15.21 13.85 13.27
CA TYR A 96 -15.90 12.73 12.67
C TYR A 96 -17.41 12.92 12.72
N ASP A 97 -18.06 12.73 11.57
CA ASP A 97 -19.51 12.68 11.43
C ASP A 97 -20.02 11.24 11.33
N LYS A 98 -21.34 11.05 11.33
CA LYS A 98 -21.95 9.75 11.02
C LYS A 98 -22.12 9.60 9.50
N GLN A 99 -22.02 8.35 9.01
CA GLN A 99 -22.28 8.05 7.60
C GLN A 99 -23.69 8.51 7.18
N SER A 100 -23.81 9.04 5.94
CA SER A 100 -25.08 9.46 5.35
C SER A 100 -26.07 8.28 5.29
N PRO A 101 -27.35 8.49 5.74
CA PRO A 101 -28.39 7.47 5.61
C PRO A 101 -28.66 7.07 4.16
N ASP A 102 -28.48 7.98 3.20
CA ASP A 102 -28.72 7.72 1.77
C ASP A 102 -27.73 6.69 1.21
N ILE A 103 -26.47 6.72 1.66
CA ILE A 103 -25.45 5.73 1.29
C ILE A 103 -25.77 4.38 1.95
N ALA A 104 -26.21 4.40 3.21
CA ALA A 104 -26.53 3.19 3.96
C ALA A 104 -27.65 2.35 3.30
N GLN A 105 -28.64 2.98 2.64
CA GLN A 105 -29.74 2.25 1.97
C GLN A 105 -29.25 1.26 0.90
N GLY A 106 -28.22 1.62 0.13
CA GLY A 106 -27.67 0.75 -0.93
C GLY A 106 -26.82 -0.41 -0.39
N VAL A 107 -26.33 -0.30 0.83
CA VAL A 107 -25.41 -1.25 1.46
C VAL A 107 -26.14 -2.18 2.46
N ASP A 108 -27.07 -1.63 3.24
CA ASP A 108 -27.71 -2.35 4.37
C ASP A 108 -29.14 -2.87 4.03
N GLY A 109 -29.56 -2.79 2.76
CA GLY A 109 -30.87 -3.30 2.32
C GLY A 109 -31.03 -4.81 2.58
N ALA A 110 -32.27 -5.25 2.83
CA ALA A 110 -32.58 -6.67 2.97
C ALA A 110 -32.43 -7.38 1.61
N HIS A 111 -31.57 -8.39 1.54
CA HIS A 111 -31.35 -9.23 0.38
C HIS A 111 -31.71 -10.69 0.68
N ASP A 112 -32.22 -11.41 -0.32
CA ASP A 112 -32.56 -12.84 -0.18
C ASP A 112 -31.30 -13.68 0.09
N ASP A 113 -30.17 -13.38 -0.56
CA ASP A 113 -28.84 -13.91 -0.24
C ASP A 113 -28.07 -12.89 0.61
N PRO A 114 -27.59 -13.25 1.81
CA PRO A 114 -26.75 -12.38 2.63
C PRO A 114 -25.48 -11.89 1.95
N LEU A 115 -25.02 -12.55 0.88
CA LEU A 115 -23.86 -12.14 0.08
C LEU A 115 -24.20 -11.13 -1.03
N ASP A 116 -25.47 -10.85 -1.30
CA ASP A 116 -25.93 -9.90 -2.33
C ASP A 116 -26.00 -8.46 -1.84
N GLN A 117 -25.30 -8.12 -0.76
CA GLN A 117 -25.09 -6.74 -0.37
C GLN A 117 -24.42 -5.97 -1.51
N GLY A 118 -25.05 -4.87 -1.94
CA GLY A 118 -24.54 -4.03 -3.00
C GLY A 118 -23.26 -3.30 -2.65
N ALA A 119 -22.50 -2.92 -3.65
CA ALA A 119 -21.33 -2.05 -3.47
C ALA A 119 -21.77 -0.68 -2.92
N GLY A 120 -21.01 -0.13 -1.98
CA GLY A 120 -21.29 1.17 -1.36
C GLY A 120 -20.98 2.36 -2.27
N ASP A 121 -20.29 2.13 -3.37
CA ASP A 121 -19.97 3.15 -4.39
C ASP A 121 -19.76 2.49 -5.75
N GLN A 122 -19.78 3.30 -6.80
CA GLN A 122 -19.23 2.92 -8.09
C GLN A 122 -17.71 2.98 -8.07
N GLY A 123 -17.03 2.24 -8.95
CA GLY A 123 -15.59 2.35 -9.07
C GLY A 123 -14.98 1.28 -9.96
N ILE A 124 -13.69 1.48 -10.24
CA ILE A 124 -12.84 0.54 -10.95
C ILE A 124 -11.61 0.23 -10.08
N MET A 125 -11.27 -1.03 -9.93
CA MET A 125 -10.15 -1.49 -9.13
C MET A 125 -9.26 -2.39 -9.96
N PHE A 126 -7.95 -2.31 -9.73
CA PHE A 126 -6.97 -3.09 -10.44
C PHE A 126 -6.18 -3.99 -9.50
N GLY A 127 -5.93 -5.21 -9.96
CA GLY A 127 -4.96 -6.12 -9.37
C GLY A 127 -3.88 -6.44 -10.40
N TYR A 128 -2.65 -6.64 -9.93
CA TYR A 128 -1.52 -6.97 -10.80
C TYR A 128 -0.57 -7.96 -10.11
N ALA A 129 0.06 -8.80 -10.91
CA ALA A 129 1.18 -9.64 -10.51
C ALA A 129 2.10 -9.89 -11.70
N CYS A 130 3.39 -10.09 -11.44
CA CYS A 130 4.38 -10.49 -12.44
C CYS A 130 5.48 -11.34 -11.78
N ASN A 131 6.20 -12.12 -12.58
CA ASN A 131 7.22 -13.04 -12.09
C ASN A 131 8.62 -12.41 -11.94
N GLU A 132 8.69 -11.09 -11.65
CA GLU A 132 9.96 -10.36 -11.52
C GLU A 132 10.61 -10.55 -10.13
N THR A 133 9.80 -10.85 -9.12
CA THR A 133 10.26 -11.09 -7.73
C THR A 133 9.59 -12.32 -7.12
N PRO A 134 10.15 -12.92 -6.06
CA PRO A 134 9.50 -14.04 -5.36
C PRO A 134 8.09 -13.71 -4.86
N GLN A 135 7.83 -12.46 -4.50
CA GLN A 135 6.52 -11.98 -4.07
C GLN A 135 5.56 -11.69 -5.24
N LEU A 136 6.00 -11.95 -6.48
CA LEU A 136 5.25 -11.69 -7.71
C LEU A 136 4.85 -10.21 -7.86
N MET A 137 5.78 -9.32 -7.56
CA MET A 137 5.67 -7.87 -7.68
C MET A 137 6.64 -7.32 -8.72
N PRO A 138 6.32 -6.14 -9.32
CA PRO A 138 7.28 -5.41 -10.14
C PRO A 138 8.53 -5.05 -9.33
N LEU A 139 9.70 -5.33 -9.88
CA LEU A 139 10.97 -5.17 -9.19
C LEU A 139 11.25 -3.72 -8.73
N PRO A 140 10.99 -2.66 -9.54
CA PRO A 140 11.32 -1.29 -9.13
C PRO A 140 10.59 -0.84 -7.87
N ILE A 141 9.28 -1.09 -7.75
CA ILE A 141 8.52 -0.73 -6.55
C ILE A 141 8.91 -1.61 -5.36
N TRP A 142 9.12 -2.90 -5.58
CA TRP A 142 9.52 -3.81 -4.52
C TRP A 142 10.86 -3.39 -3.89
N LEU A 143 11.87 -3.05 -4.70
CA LEU A 143 13.14 -2.54 -4.19
C LEU A 143 13.01 -1.20 -3.50
N SER A 144 12.21 -0.29 -4.07
CA SER A 144 11.97 1.03 -3.46
C SER A 144 11.38 0.91 -2.06
N HIS A 145 10.43 -0.02 -1.84
CA HIS A 145 9.90 -0.30 -0.51
C HIS A 145 10.97 -0.85 0.44
N ARG A 146 11.77 -1.84 0.00
CA ARG A 146 12.81 -2.45 0.85
C ARG A 146 13.87 -1.45 1.31
N ILE A 147 14.22 -0.48 0.46
CA ILE A 147 15.20 0.57 0.79
C ILE A 147 14.68 1.46 1.92
N VAL A 148 13.46 1.99 1.83
CA VAL A 148 12.91 2.86 2.89
C VAL A 148 12.54 2.08 4.15
N GLU A 149 12.14 0.83 4.03
CA GLU A 149 11.93 -0.04 5.20
C GLU A 149 13.24 -0.28 5.96
N ARG A 150 14.34 -0.57 5.24
CA ARG A 150 15.65 -0.73 5.85
C ARG A 150 16.15 0.56 6.50
N GLN A 151 15.90 1.73 5.88
CA GLN A 151 16.18 3.03 6.50
C GLN A 151 15.50 3.15 7.87
N SER A 152 14.22 2.81 7.95
CA SER A 152 13.45 2.87 9.19
C SER A 152 13.92 1.84 10.22
N GLN A 153 14.31 0.64 9.79
CA GLN A 153 14.88 -0.38 10.68
C GLN A 153 16.19 0.10 11.33
N LEU A 154 17.14 0.61 10.53
CA LEU A 154 18.44 1.08 11.03
C LEU A 154 18.32 2.31 11.93
N ARG A 155 17.31 3.14 11.71
CA ARG A 155 16.96 4.23 12.61
C ARG A 155 16.44 3.72 13.95
N LYS A 156 15.47 2.80 13.91
CA LYS A 156 14.79 2.27 15.12
C LYS A 156 15.67 1.37 15.98
N ASP A 157 16.56 0.59 15.36
CA ASP A 157 17.50 -0.27 16.10
C ASP A 157 18.76 0.46 16.60
N GLY A 158 18.88 1.75 16.28
CA GLY A 158 19.95 2.61 16.77
C GLY A 158 21.30 2.41 16.07
N ARG A 159 21.39 1.65 14.99
CA ARG A 159 22.63 1.52 14.20
C ARG A 159 23.00 2.80 13.46
N LEU A 160 21.99 3.53 12.95
CA LEU A 160 22.15 4.86 12.35
C LEU A 160 21.24 5.86 13.10
N PRO A 161 21.59 6.25 14.33
CA PRO A 161 20.70 7.03 15.22
C PRO A 161 20.49 8.47 14.75
N TRP A 162 21.28 8.95 13.82
CA TRP A 162 21.15 10.27 13.19
C TRP A 162 20.09 10.32 12.09
N LEU A 163 19.56 9.16 11.64
CA LEU A 163 18.43 9.12 10.71
C LEU A 163 17.17 9.64 11.40
N ARG A 164 16.38 10.41 10.65
CA ARG A 164 15.06 10.88 11.05
C ARG A 164 13.96 10.18 10.26
N PRO A 165 12.67 10.30 10.67
CA PRO A 165 11.61 9.43 10.14
C PRO A 165 11.31 9.59 8.65
N ASP A 166 11.47 10.78 8.06
CA ASP A 166 11.09 11.06 6.67
C ASP A 166 12.17 10.63 5.67
N ALA A 167 11.75 9.88 4.66
CA ALA A 167 12.62 9.50 3.54
C ALA A 167 11.82 9.15 2.28
N LYS A 168 12.47 9.30 1.12
CA LYS A 168 11.96 8.88 -0.20
C LYS A 168 13.02 8.09 -0.93
N SER A 169 12.64 6.96 -1.51
CA SER A 169 13.48 6.17 -2.41
C SER A 169 12.95 6.18 -3.84
N GLN A 170 13.84 5.97 -4.80
CA GLN A 170 13.48 5.74 -6.19
C GLN A 170 14.49 4.75 -6.79
N VAL A 171 14.00 3.76 -7.55
CA VAL A 171 14.84 2.76 -8.20
C VAL A 171 14.50 2.70 -9.68
N THR A 172 15.52 2.82 -10.51
CA THR A 172 15.45 2.66 -11.97
C THR A 172 16.07 1.33 -12.37
N ILE A 173 15.30 0.51 -13.05
CA ILE A 173 15.71 -0.79 -13.58
C ILE A 173 15.79 -0.70 -15.10
N LYS A 174 16.88 -1.24 -15.65
CA LYS A 174 17.03 -1.51 -17.07
C LYS A 174 16.34 -2.83 -17.39
N TYR A 175 15.51 -2.81 -18.42
CA TYR A 175 14.81 -4.00 -18.96
C TYR A 175 15.36 -4.36 -20.33
N GLU A 176 15.56 -5.64 -20.57
CA GLU A 176 15.91 -6.21 -21.86
C GLU A 176 14.92 -7.33 -22.20
N ASN A 177 14.27 -7.22 -23.37
CA ASN A 177 13.24 -8.16 -23.81
C ASN A 177 12.13 -8.38 -22.76
N GLY A 178 11.71 -7.32 -22.08
CA GLY A 178 10.63 -7.33 -21.09
C GLY A 178 11.00 -7.91 -19.72
N LYS A 179 12.30 -8.18 -19.46
CA LYS A 179 12.78 -8.71 -18.18
C LYS A 179 13.78 -7.76 -17.55
N PRO A 180 13.80 -7.64 -16.20
CA PRO A 180 14.84 -6.90 -15.49
C PRO A 180 16.22 -7.43 -15.85
N SER A 181 17.13 -6.55 -16.24
CA SER A 181 18.49 -6.93 -16.63
C SER A 181 19.58 -6.32 -15.75
N ALA A 182 19.40 -5.09 -15.30
CA ALA A 182 20.36 -4.41 -14.43
C ALA A 182 19.67 -3.31 -13.61
N ILE A 183 20.29 -2.93 -12.49
CA ILE A 183 19.93 -1.73 -11.73
C ILE A 183 20.77 -0.58 -12.30
N ASP A 184 20.11 0.51 -12.72
CA ASP A 184 20.74 1.68 -13.29
C ASP A 184 21.00 2.78 -12.27
N THR A 185 19.95 3.21 -11.59
CA THR A 185 20.00 4.33 -10.65
C THR A 185 19.23 4.02 -9.38
N VAL A 186 19.80 4.41 -8.24
CA VAL A 186 19.13 4.39 -6.93
C VAL A 186 19.20 5.76 -6.29
N VAL A 187 18.06 6.33 -5.96
CA VAL A 187 17.93 7.60 -5.22
C VAL A 187 17.44 7.30 -3.81
N LEU A 188 18.04 7.90 -2.80
CA LEU A 188 17.50 7.97 -1.45
C LEU A 188 17.69 9.38 -0.88
N SER A 189 16.58 10.07 -0.64
CA SER A 189 16.54 11.30 0.13
C SER A 189 16.06 10.96 1.53
N THR A 190 16.90 11.18 2.54
CA THR A 190 16.58 10.84 3.94
C THR A 190 16.82 12.01 4.86
N GLN A 191 15.86 12.28 5.72
CA GLN A 191 15.99 13.26 6.79
C GLN A 191 17.03 12.80 7.81
N HIS A 192 17.81 13.73 8.34
CA HIS A 192 18.95 13.45 9.22
C HIS A 192 19.14 14.53 10.29
N ALA A 193 19.90 14.21 11.31
CA ALA A 193 20.30 15.14 12.36
C ALA A 193 21.22 16.27 11.82
N PRO A 194 21.11 17.49 12.36
CA PRO A 194 21.78 18.68 11.82
C PRO A 194 23.30 18.67 11.89
N GLU A 195 23.87 17.88 12.78
CA GLU A 195 25.32 17.75 12.99
C GLU A 195 26.03 16.84 11.99
N MET A 196 25.28 16.12 11.13
CA MET A 196 25.86 15.17 10.19
C MET A 196 26.41 15.85 8.94
N GLU A 197 27.62 15.46 8.55
CA GLU A 197 28.21 15.86 7.30
C GLU A 197 27.66 15.04 6.11
N LEU A 198 27.40 15.73 5.00
CA LEU A 198 26.78 15.10 3.82
C LEU A 198 27.61 13.94 3.26
N LYS A 199 28.93 13.99 3.35
CA LYS A 199 29.81 12.91 2.92
C LYS A 199 29.56 11.64 3.72
N ASP A 200 29.48 11.75 5.04
CA ASP A 200 29.30 10.61 5.94
C ASP A 200 27.89 10.00 5.78
N ILE A 201 26.89 10.87 5.60
CA ILE A 201 25.51 10.42 5.26
C ILE A 201 25.52 9.59 3.98
N ARG A 202 26.15 10.08 2.92
CA ARG A 202 26.19 9.39 1.62
C ARG A 202 26.87 8.04 1.71
N GLU A 203 28.02 7.97 2.38
CA GLU A 203 28.75 6.72 2.57
C GLU A 203 27.91 5.72 3.36
N ALA A 204 27.39 6.10 4.53
CA ALA A 204 26.59 5.22 5.37
C ALA A 204 25.30 4.75 4.67
N VAL A 205 24.60 5.63 3.96
CA VAL A 205 23.38 5.27 3.22
C VAL A 205 23.67 4.25 2.12
N ILE A 206 24.75 4.46 1.36
CA ILE A 206 25.12 3.53 0.28
C ILE A 206 25.51 2.16 0.86
N GLU A 207 26.37 2.12 1.87
CA GLU A 207 26.93 0.87 2.39
C GLU A 207 25.96 0.10 3.29
N GLU A 208 25.18 0.81 4.14
CA GLU A 208 24.33 0.17 5.16
C GLU A 208 22.86 0.01 4.73
N ILE A 209 22.36 0.89 3.85
CA ILE A 209 20.96 0.85 3.43
C ILE A 209 20.81 0.29 2.01
N ILE A 210 21.47 0.92 1.02
CA ILE A 210 21.21 0.60 -0.39
C ILE A 210 21.83 -0.74 -0.79
N LYS A 211 23.16 -0.86 -0.74
CA LYS A 211 23.86 -2.06 -1.21
C LYS A 211 23.35 -3.38 -0.62
N PRO A 212 23.06 -3.48 0.70
CA PRO A 212 22.55 -4.73 1.27
C PRO A 212 21.13 -5.09 0.82
N THR A 213 20.39 -4.14 0.25
CA THR A 213 19.02 -4.36 -0.25
C THR A 213 18.99 -4.82 -1.70
N LEU A 214 20.04 -4.51 -2.47
CA LEU A 214 20.06 -4.79 -3.90
C LEU A 214 20.38 -6.26 -4.21
N PRO A 215 19.65 -6.92 -5.14
CA PRO A 215 19.95 -8.26 -5.62
C PRO A 215 21.26 -8.26 -6.39
N LYS A 216 22.21 -9.08 -5.96
CA LYS A 216 23.60 -9.12 -6.48
C LYS A 216 23.67 -9.42 -7.98
N GLU A 217 22.76 -10.23 -8.48
CA GLU A 217 22.67 -10.67 -9.88
C GLU A 217 22.29 -9.53 -10.84
N LEU A 218 21.72 -8.45 -10.32
CA LEU A 218 21.33 -7.27 -11.10
C LEU A 218 22.33 -6.10 -10.97
N ILE A 219 23.39 -6.28 -10.18
CA ILE A 219 24.50 -5.30 -10.10
C ILE A 219 25.43 -5.60 -11.28
N LYS A 220 25.14 -4.96 -12.43
CA LYS A 220 25.94 -5.12 -13.66
C LYS A 220 26.47 -3.75 -14.07
N GLY A 221 27.76 -3.52 -13.77
CA GLY A 221 28.41 -2.24 -14.02
C GLY A 221 28.22 -1.24 -12.88
N ASP A 222 28.39 0.03 -13.18
CA ASP A 222 28.33 1.12 -12.20
C ASP A 222 26.89 1.58 -11.99
N ILE A 223 26.41 1.45 -10.77
CA ILE A 223 25.10 1.99 -10.35
C ILE A 223 25.27 3.45 -9.97
N LYS A 224 24.39 4.30 -10.47
CA LYS A 224 24.33 5.71 -10.07
C LYS A 224 23.59 5.85 -8.73
N TYR A 225 24.34 6.17 -7.66
CA TYR A 225 23.78 6.46 -6.35
C TYR A 225 23.56 7.94 -6.16
N LEU A 226 22.33 8.37 -5.88
CA LEU A 226 21.94 9.75 -5.61
C LEU A 226 21.38 9.86 -4.18
N VAL A 227 22.26 10.19 -3.24
CA VAL A 227 21.89 10.33 -1.82
C VAL A 227 21.86 11.81 -1.46
N ASN A 228 20.70 12.28 -0.99
CA ASN A 228 20.45 13.68 -0.66
C ASN A 228 21.06 14.63 -1.72
N PRO A 229 20.59 14.55 -2.98
CA PRO A 229 21.21 15.30 -4.08
C PRO A 229 21.11 16.83 -3.91
N THR A 230 20.09 17.31 -3.19
CA THR A 230 19.93 18.73 -2.86
C THR A 230 20.80 19.19 -1.68
N GLY A 231 21.48 18.25 -1.00
CA GLY A 231 22.31 18.52 0.16
C GLY A 231 21.59 18.23 1.48
N ARG A 232 21.51 19.21 2.35
CA ARG A 232 20.97 19.07 3.73
C ARG A 232 19.48 18.80 3.73
N PHE A 233 19.05 17.78 4.49
CA PHE A 233 17.63 17.42 4.71
C PHE A 233 17.36 17.25 6.21
N VAL A 234 17.32 18.35 6.95
CA VAL A 234 17.03 18.37 8.39
C VAL A 234 15.55 18.66 8.65
N ILE A 235 14.97 19.62 7.92
CA ILE A 235 13.53 19.90 7.97
C ILE A 235 12.82 18.93 7.06
N GLY A 236 11.95 18.10 7.63
CA GLY A 236 11.17 17.07 6.93
C GLY A 236 9.93 16.68 7.71
N GLY A 237 9.28 15.61 7.28
CA GLY A 237 8.02 15.20 7.87
C GLY A 237 6.92 16.26 7.70
N PRO A 238 5.90 16.30 8.56
CA PRO A 238 4.80 17.26 8.49
C PRO A 238 5.22 18.75 8.59
N GLN A 239 6.43 19.02 9.08
CA GLN A 239 7.00 20.37 9.05
C GLN A 239 7.47 20.78 7.65
N GLY A 240 7.96 19.82 6.88
CA GLY A 240 8.45 20.08 5.52
C GLY A 240 7.34 20.13 4.48
N ASP A 241 6.32 19.29 4.65
CA ASP A 241 5.19 19.17 3.72
C ASP A 241 3.95 18.65 4.45
N CYS A 242 2.77 19.13 4.04
CA CYS A 242 1.50 18.70 4.60
C CYS A 242 1.17 17.27 4.13
N GLY A 243 0.83 16.38 5.06
CA GLY A 243 0.39 15.02 4.79
C GLY A 243 -1.11 14.87 4.79
N LEU A 244 -1.61 14.03 3.90
CA LEU A 244 -3.03 13.67 3.78
C LEU A 244 -3.18 12.17 3.51
N THR A 245 -4.21 11.56 4.10
CA THR A 245 -4.58 10.18 3.81
C THR A 245 -4.87 10.00 2.31
N GLY A 246 -4.37 8.91 1.73
CA GLY A 246 -4.70 8.52 0.36
C GLY A 246 -3.97 9.32 -0.73
N ARG A 247 -2.85 9.99 -0.42
CA ARG A 247 -2.03 10.71 -1.42
C ARG A 247 -0.82 9.94 -1.93
N LYS A 248 -0.68 8.67 -1.56
CA LYS A 248 0.41 7.78 -2.01
C LYS A 248 -0.12 6.49 -2.64
N ILE A 249 -1.24 6.59 -3.36
CA ILE A 249 -1.96 5.43 -3.93
C ILE A 249 -1.12 4.61 -4.91
N ILE A 250 -0.20 5.21 -5.64
CA ILE A 250 0.70 4.51 -6.56
C ILE A 250 1.82 3.80 -5.81
N VAL A 251 2.35 4.42 -4.75
CA VAL A 251 3.29 3.79 -3.81
C VAL A 251 2.63 2.61 -3.09
N ASP A 252 1.37 2.74 -2.70
CA ASP A 252 0.60 1.71 -2.02
C ASP A 252 0.32 0.48 -2.88
N THR A 253 0.42 0.60 -4.21
CA THR A 253 0.06 -0.43 -5.17
C THR A 253 1.27 -0.93 -5.97
N TYR A 254 1.43 -0.55 -7.23
CA TYR A 254 2.38 -1.19 -8.15
C TYR A 254 3.44 -0.23 -8.70
N GLY A 255 3.60 0.98 -8.15
CA GLY A 255 4.65 1.92 -8.54
C GLY A 255 4.58 2.39 -9.99
N GLY A 256 3.38 2.39 -10.60
CA GLY A 256 3.16 2.77 -11.98
C GLY A 256 3.27 1.62 -12.99
N ALA A 257 3.59 0.40 -12.56
CA ALA A 257 3.67 -0.76 -13.47
C ALA A 257 2.28 -1.27 -13.91
N ALA A 258 1.22 -0.89 -13.22
CA ALA A 258 -0.17 -1.19 -13.55
C ALA A 258 -1.03 0.07 -13.45
N PRO A 259 -2.18 0.14 -14.15
CA PRO A 259 -3.18 1.16 -13.96
C PRO A 259 -3.68 1.23 -12.52
N HIS A 260 -4.28 2.35 -12.13
CA HIS A 260 -4.93 2.56 -10.85
C HIS A 260 -6.33 3.15 -11.05
N GLY A 261 -7.31 2.70 -10.25
CA GLY A 261 -8.70 3.19 -10.34
C GLY A 261 -8.94 4.53 -9.64
N GLY A 262 -7.99 5.00 -8.85
CA GLY A 262 -8.04 6.29 -8.12
C GLY A 262 -8.47 6.17 -6.66
N GLY A 263 -9.07 5.05 -6.22
CA GLY A 263 -9.51 4.85 -4.84
C GLY A 263 -8.34 4.62 -3.87
N ALA A 264 -8.30 5.42 -2.80
CA ALA A 264 -7.36 5.21 -1.69
C ALA A 264 -7.82 4.09 -0.76
N PHE A 265 -6.88 3.49 0.00
CA PHE A 265 -7.14 2.36 0.89
C PHE A 265 -7.23 2.76 2.35
N SER A 266 -6.22 3.44 2.88
CA SER A 266 -6.08 3.72 4.31
C SER A 266 -7.28 4.47 4.86
N GLY A 267 -7.71 4.11 6.07
CA GLY A 267 -8.86 4.66 6.75
C GLY A 267 -10.22 4.10 6.34
N LYS A 268 -10.28 3.28 5.29
CA LYS A 268 -11.53 2.66 4.80
C LYS A 268 -11.70 1.25 5.33
N ASP A 269 -12.87 0.95 5.93
CA ASP A 269 -13.26 -0.41 6.28
C ASP A 269 -13.49 -1.28 5.04
N PRO A 270 -13.48 -2.64 5.15
CA PRO A 270 -13.52 -3.53 4.00
C PRO A 270 -14.86 -3.57 3.26
N SER A 271 -15.91 -2.87 3.71
CA SER A 271 -17.13 -2.69 2.92
C SER A 271 -16.91 -1.77 1.71
N LYS A 272 -15.87 -0.93 1.75
CA LYS A 272 -15.47 -0.07 0.65
C LYS A 272 -14.70 -0.87 -0.39
N VAL A 273 -15.30 -1.04 -1.57
CA VAL A 273 -14.72 -1.81 -2.69
C VAL A 273 -13.41 -1.22 -3.22
N ASP A 274 -13.17 0.08 -3.04
CA ASP A 274 -11.87 0.71 -3.32
C ASP A 274 -10.72 -0.06 -2.69
N ARG A 275 -10.89 -0.51 -1.45
CA ARG A 275 -9.90 -1.29 -0.72
C ARG A 275 -10.08 -2.79 -0.95
N SER A 276 -11.23 -3.33 -0.62
CA SER A 276 -11.44 -4.79 -0.63
C SER A 276 -11.32 -5.40 -2.02
N ALA A 277 -11.86 -4.75 -3.06
CA ALA A 277 -11.79 -5.28 -4.42
C ALA A 277 -10.40 -5.06 -5.05
N ALA A 278 -9.64 -4.05 -4.67
CA ALA A 278 -8.23 -3.94 -5.06
C ALA A 278 -7.39 -5.07 -4.45
N TYR A 279 -7.65 -5.45 -3.20
CA TYR A 279 -7.03 -6.61 -2.56
C TYR A 279 -7.44 -7.93 -3.24
N ALA A 280 -8.73 -8.09 -3.56
CA ALA A 280 -9.21 -9.24 -4.32
C ALA A 280 -8.59 -9.31 -5.73
N GLY A 281 -8.47 -8.19 -6.41
CA GLY A 281 -7.79 -8.12 -7.72
C GLY A 281 -6.33 -8.57 -7.63
N ARG A 282 -5.59 -8.14 -6.58
CA ARG A 282 -4.24 -8.64 -6.30
C ARG A 282 -4.22 -10.15 -6.08
N TYR A 283 -5.14 -10.66 -5.25
CA TYR A 283 -5.25 -12.09 -4.97
C TYR A 283 -5.50 -12.90 -6.24
N VAL A 284 -6.41 -12.46 -7.10
CA VAL A 284 -6.69 -13.10 -8.39
C VAL A 284 -5.45 -13.09 -9.30
N ALA A 285 -4.86 -11.93 -9.54
CA ALA A 285 -3.70 -11.79 -10.41
C ALA A 285 -2.51 -12.63 -9.92
N LYS A 286 -2.26 -12.62 -8.61
CA LYS A 286 -1.17 -13.40 -7.98
C LYS A 286 -1.38 -14.89 -8.17
N ASN A 287 -2.60 -15.40 -8.00
CA ASN A 287 -2.89 -16.82 -8.19
C ASN A 287 -2.77 -17.26 -9.65
N ILE A 288 -3.15 -16.42 -10.62
CA ILE A 288 -2.96 -16.72 -12.06
C ILE A 288 -1.47 -16.85 -12.39
N VAL A 289 -0.63 -15.93 -11.93
CA VAL A 289 0.82 -15.97 -12.16
C VAL A 289 1.46 -17.13 -11.40
N ALA A 290 1.09 -17.37 -10.14
CA ALA A 290 1.58 -18.49 -9.33
C ALA A 290 1.19 -19.86 -9.92
N ALA A 291 0.03 -19.96 -10.56
CA ALA A 291 -0.39 -21.16 -11.31
C ALA A 291 0.48 -21.42 -12.56
N GLY A 292 1.31 -20.45 -12.94
CA GLY A 292 2.12 -20.47 -14.15
C GLY A 292 1.30 -20.30 -15.43
N LEU A 293 0.09 -19.73 -15.34
CA LEU A 293 -0.79 -19.48 -16.48
C LEU A 293 -0.43 -18.21 -17.25
N ALA A 294 0.35 -17.31 -16.66
CA ALA A 294 0.92 -16.13 -17.31
C ALA A 294 2.18 -15.68 -16.55
N ASP A 295 3.10 -14.97 -17.21
CA ASP A 295 4.26 -14.34 -16.57
C ASP A 295 3.89 -13.02 -15.90
N ARG A 296 2.85 -12.35 -16.38
CA ARG A 296 2.24 -11.16 -15.78
C ARG A 296 0.75 -11.13 -16.05
N CYS A 297 0.01 -10.60 -15.12
CA CYS A 297 -1.45 -10.55 -15.17
C CYS A 297 -1.97 -9.26 -14.55
N LEU A 298 -2.80 -8.56 -15.32
CA LEU A 298 -3.61 -7.43 -14.88
C LEU A 298 -5.06 -7.89 -14.77
N VAL A 299 -5.71 -7.54 -13.69
CA VAL A 299 -7.15 -7.76 -13.48
C VAL A 299 -7.81 -6.42 -13.23
N GLN A 300 -8.88 -6.10 -13.94
CA GLN A 300 -9.76 -4.97 -13.63
C GLN A 300 -11.10 -5.50 -13.16
N ILE A 301 -11.63 -4.91 -12.11
CA ILE A 301 -12.96 -5.21 -11.55
C ILE A 301 -13.70 -3.87 -11.43
N SER A 302 -14.96 -3.82 -11.86
CA SER A 302 -15.77 -2.61 -11.74
C SER A 302 -17.10 -2.88 -11.05
N TYR A 303 -17.59 -1.88 -10.33
CA TYR A 303 -18.84 -1.93 -9.57
C TYR A 303 -19.73 -0.74 -9.87
N ALA A 304 -21.04 -0.95 -9.71
CA ALA A 304 -22.05 0.10 -9.61
C ALA A 304 -22.59 0.16 -8.18
N ILE A 305 -22.89 1.34 -7.69
CA ILE A 305 -23.48 1.54 -6.35
C ILE A 305 -24.78 0.72 -6.22
N GLY A 306 -24.95 0.03 -5.09
CA GLY A 306 -26.14 -0.78 -4.79
C GLY A 306 -26.21 -2.12 -5.54
N VAL A 307 -25.20 -2.48 -6.36
CA VAL A 307 -25.17 -3.74 -7.10
C VAL A 307 -24.06 -4.65 -6.55
N ALA A 308 -24.41 -5.90 -6.21
CA ALA A 308 -23.45 -6.85 -5.64
C ALA A 308 -22.51 -7.43 -6.69
N GLN A 309 -23.04 -7.82 -7.84
CA GLN A 309 -22.20 -8.40 -8.91
C GLN A 309 -21.32 -7.33 -9.57
N PRO A 310 -20.04 -7.63 -9.82
CA PRO A 310 -19.21 -6.76 -10.63
C PRO A 310 -19.84 -6.45 -11.99
N THR A 311 -19.85 -5.20 -12.41
CA THR A 311 -20.36 -4.79 -13.74
C THR A 311 -19.46 -5.28 -14.85
N SER A 312 -18.16 -5.42 -14.61
CA SER A 312 -17.21 -6.06 -15.50
C SER A 312 -16.03 -6.69 -14.76
N ILE A 313 -15.46 -7.73 -15.34
CA ILE A 313 -14.18 -8.32 -14.97
C ILE A 313 -13.38 -8.49 -16.24
N MET A 314 -12.16 -7.95 -16.28
CA MET A 314 -11.22 -8.06 -17.39
C MET A 314 -9.91 -8.65 -16.88
N VAL A 315 -9.37 -9.60 -17.63
CA VAL A 315 -8.02 -10.15 -17.41
C VAL A 315 -7.17 -9.85 -18.64
N GLU A 316 -5.96 -9.33 -18.42
CA GLU A 316 -5.00 -9.03 -19.47
C GLU A 316 -3.62 -9.59 -19.10
N THR A 317 -3.06 -10.42 -19.95
CA THR A 317 -1.77 -11.09 -19.74
C THR A 317 -0.63 -10.55 -20.60
N TYR A 318 -0.91 -9.53 -21.41
CA TYR A 318 0.07 -8.88 -22.30
C TYR A 318 0.80 -9.88 -23.21
N GLY A 319 0.07 -10.88 -23.70
CA GLY A 319 0.62 -11.92 -24.58
C GLY A 319 1.49 -12.97 -23.87
N THR A 320 1.55 -12.98 -22.54
CA THR A 320 2.29 -14.00 -21.77
C THR A 320 1.42 -15.18 -21.31
N GLY A 321 0.11 -15.11 -21.56
CA GLY A 321 -0.86 -16.13 -21.17
C GLY A 321 -0.65 -17.45 -21.90
N LYS A 322 -0.79 -18.57 -21.17
CA LYS A 322 -0.78 -19.93 -21.73
C LYS A 322 -2.14 -20.34 -22.32
N VAL A 323 -3.19 -19.65 -21.91
CA VAL A 323 -4.53 -19.71 -22.45
C VAL A 323 -5.02 -18.29 -22.74
N SER A 324 -6.15 -18.15 -23.44
CA SER A 324 -6.67 -16.84 -23.79
C SER A 324 -7.16 -16.05 -22.57
N ASN A 325 -7.23 -14.73 -22.68
CA ASN A 325 -7.75 -13.85 -21.65
C ASN A 325 -9.23 -14.15 -21.31
N GLU A 326 -10.02 -14.60 -22.30
CA GLU A 326 -11.41 -15.00 -22.12
C GLU A 326 -11.52 -16.25 -21.22
N VAL A 327 -10.67 -17.26 -21.45
CA VAL A 327 -10.60 -18.45 -20.59
C VAL A 327 -10.22 -18.07 -19.18
N LEU A 328 -9.20 -17.23 -18.99
CA LEU A 328 -8.81 -16.75 -17.67
C LEU A 328 -9.94 -15.96 -16.98
N THR A 329 -10.66 -15.13 -17.72
CA THR A 329 -11.80 -14.37 -17.17
C THR A 329 -12.93 -15.31 -16.73
N ALA A 330 -13.20 -16.39 -17.48
CA ALA A 330 -14.18 -17.41 -17.07
C ALA A 330 -13.74 -18.13 -15.77
N LEU A 331 -12.47 -18.53 -15.66
CA LEU A 331 -11.91 -19.14 -14.47
C LEU A 331 -11.97 -18.20 -13.23
N VAL A 332 -11.75 -16.91 -13.44
CA VAL A 332 -11.89 -15.92 -12.36
C VAL A 332 -13.32 -15.92 -11.82
N ARG A 333 -14.32 -15.92 -12.70
CA ARG A 333 -15.73 -15.97 -12.29
C ARG A 333 -16.12 -17.27 -11.57
N GLU A 334 -15.49 -18.38 -11.91
CA GLU A 334 -15.76 -19.69 -11.31
C GLU A 334 -15.10 -19.84 -9.93
N HIS A 335 -13.85 -19.37 -9.79
CA HIS A 335 -13.03 -19.65 -8.61
C HIS A 335 -13.05 -18.56 -7.53
N PHE A 336 -13.52 -17.34 -7.85
CA PHE A 336 -13.48 -16.20 -6.93
C PHE A 336 -14.84 -15.50 -6.84
N ASP A 337 -15.36 -15.38 -5.63
CA ASP A 337 -16.55 -14.58 -5.36
C ASP A 337 -16.13 -13.11 -5.21
N LEU A 338 -16.37 -12.31 -6.24
CA LEU A 338 -16.00 -10.90 -6.30
C LEU A 338 -17.15 -9.96 -5.91
N ARG A 339 -18.25 -10.48 -5.35
CA ARG A 339 -19.25 -9.63 -4.67
C ARG A 339 -18.62 -9.00 -3.42
N PRO A 340 -18.98 -7.78 -3.01
CA PRO A 340 -18.35 -7.09 -1.86
C PRO A 340 -18.26 -7.96 -0.59
N LYS A 341 -19.36 -8.57 -0.14
CA LYS A 341 -19.36 -9.50 1.00
C LYS A 341 -18.63 -10.81 0.73
N GLY A 342 -18.66 -11.29 -0.52
CA GLY A 342 -17.91 -12.46 -0.95
C GLY A 342 -16.40 -12.24 -0.76
N ILE A 343 -15.89 -11.08 -1.16
CA ILE A 343 -14.48 -10.68 -0.95
C ILE A 343 -14.14 -10.63 0.53
N VAL A 344 -14.96 -9.95 1.33
CA VAL A 344 -14.73 -9.80 2.78
C VAL A 344 -14.61 -11.17 3.44
N LYS A 345 -15.49 -12.11 3.08
CA LYS A 345 -15.47 -13.49 3.59
C LYS A 345 -14.28 -14.28 3.05
N MET A 346 -14.02 -14.20 1.74
CA MET A 346 -12.93 -14.94 1.07
C MET A 346 -11.54 -14.57 1.60
N LEU A 347 -11.33 -13.29 1.90
CA LEU A 347 -10.06 -12.75 2.37
C LEU A 347 -10.02 -12.49 3.89
N ASP A 348 -11.10 -12.82 4.62
CA ASP A 348 -11.21 -12.65 6.08
C ASP A 348 -10.81 -11.25 6.55
N LEU A 349 -11.47 -10.23 5.99
CA LEU A 349 -11.07 -8.82 6.14
C LEU A 349 -11.64 -8.11 7.38
N LEU A 350 -12.54 -8.72 8.16
CA LEU A 350 -13.14 -8.11 9.37
C LEU A 350 -12.23 -8.23 10.60
N ARG A 351 -10.95 -7.96 10.42
CA ARG A 351 -9.91 -8.08 11.46
C ARG A 351 -9.09 -6.79 11.55
N PRO A 352 -8.49 -6.47 12.71
CA PRO A 352 -7.61 -5.31 12.87
C PRO A 352 -6.20 -5.59 12.28
N ILE A 353 -6.08 -5.56 10.95
CA ILE A 353 -4.86 -5.91 10.19
C ILE A 353 -4.31 -4.75 9.37
N TYR A 354 -4.97 -3.58 9.41
CA TYR A 354 -4.77 -2.51 8.43
C TYR A 354 -3.61 -1.57 8.76
N THR A 355 -3.31 -1.33 10.02
CA THR A 355 -2.15 -0.51 10.43
C THR A 355 -0.85 -0.94 9.76
N LYS A 356 -0.62 -2.25 9.63
CA LYS A 356 0.59 -2.80 8.98
C LYS A 356 0.64 -2.54 7.49
N THR A 357 -0.50 -2.35 6.82
CA THR A 357 -0.56 -2.10 5.38
C THR A 357 -0.16 -0.67 5.01
N ALA A 358 -0.26 0.26 5.94
CA ALA A 358 -0.20 1.68 5.70
C ALA A 358 1.22 2.23 5.44
N ALA A 359 2.24 1.38 5.43
CA ALA A 359 3.60 1.72 5.03
C ALA A 359 4.24 0.54 4.27
N TYR A 360 5.14 0.83 3.34
CA TYR A 360 5.91 -0.15 2.55
C TYR A 360 5.09 -0.97 1.55
N GLY A 361 3.95 -0.42 1.09
CA GLY A 361 3.05 -1.03 0.11
C GLY A 361 2.05 -2.01 0.74
N HIS A 362 0.87 -2.11 0.11
CA HIS A 362 -0.18 -3.05 0.52
C HIS A 362 0.01 -4.43 -0.09
N PHE A 363 0.85 -4.58 -1.11
CA PHE A 363 1.08 -5.79 -1.88
C PHE A 363 2.54 -6.23 -1.87
N GLY A 364 2.77 -7.52 -2.13
CA GLY A 364 4.11 -8.10 -2.15
C GLY A 364 4.72 -8.27 -0.75
N ARG A 365 3.91 -8.59 0.22
CA ARG A 365 4.25 -8.72 1.64
C ARG A 365 4.07 -10.18 2.09
N ASP A 366 4.87 -10.60 3.08
CA ASP A 366 4.89 -11.98 3.57
C ASP A 366 4.20 -12.14 4.94
N GLU A 367 3.54 -11.09 5.46
CA GLU A 367 2.77 -11.15 6.69
C GLU A 367 1.58 -12.10 6.57
N PRO A 368 1.42 -13.07 7.49
CA PRO A 368 0.40 -14.11 7.37
C PRO A 368 -1.04 -13.58 7.43
N GLU A 369 -1.24 -12.40 8.00
CA GLU A 369 -2.56 -11.75 8.03
C GLU A 369 -2.96 -11.13 6.69
N PHE A 370 -2.04 -10.97 5.73
CA PHE A 370 -2.31 -10.43 4.40
C PHE A 370 -2.79 -11.52 3.45
N THR A 371 -4.02 -11.96 3.65
CA THR A 371 -4.63 -13.10 2.97
C THR A 371 -4.70 -12.96 1.44
N TRP A 372 -4.70 -11.73 0.93
CA TRP A 372 -4.66 -11.44 -0.50
C TRP A 372 -3.31 -11.78 -1.17
N GLU A 373 -2.29 -12.07 -0.37
CA GLU A 373 -0.99 -12.55 -0.85
C GLU A 373 -0.92 -14.10 -0.93
N ALA A 374 -1.94 -14.82 -0.46
CA ALA A 374 -1.98 -16.28 -0.53
C ALA A 374 -2.10 -16.79 -1.99
N ILE A 375 -1.48 -17.93 -2.25
CA ILE A 375 -1.52 -18.59 -3.59
C ILE A 375 -2.28 -19.92 -3.56
N ASN A 376 -3.21 -20.06 -2.63
CA ASN A 376 -3.96 -21.30 -2.36
C ASN A 376 -4.97 -21.67 -3.46
N LYS A 377 -5.24 -20.79 -4.42
CA LYS A 377 -6.08 -21.07 -5.60
C LYS A 377 -5.26 -21.50 -6.82
N ALA A 378 -3.93 -21.34 -6.81
CA ALA A 378 -3.07 -21.59 -7.96
C ALA A 378 -3.17 -23.03 -8.49
N ALA A 379 -3.20 -24.03 -7.60
CA ALA A 379 -3.34 -25.44 -8.00
C ALA A 379 -4.69 -25.73 -8.65
N ALA A 380 -5.78 -25.19 -8.12
CA ALA A 380 -7.12 -25.36 -8.70
C ALA A 380 -7.21 -24.67 -10.09
N LEU A 381 -6.73 -23.44 -10.23
CA LEU A 381 -6.68 -22.75 -11.51
C LEU A 381 -5.89 -23.54 -12.58
N LYS A 382 -4.74 -24.09 -12.18
CA LYS A 382 -3.92 -24.90 -13.08
C LYS A 382 -4.61 -26.19 -13.52
N ALA A 383 -5.41 -26.80 -12.64
CA ALA A 383 -6.12 -28.06 -12.94
C ALA A 383 -7.36 -27.84 -13.82
N SER A 384 -7.85 -26.60 -13.95
CA SER A 384 -9.03 -26.24 -14.76
C SER A 384 -8.67 -25.87 -16.20
N VAL A 385 -7.40 -25.96 -16.57
CA VAL A 385 -6.82 -25.70 -17.90
C VAL A 385 -6.11 -26.96 -18.40
#